data_58cdc966bfa57a29337dac0709313a41
#
_entry.id   58cdc966bfa57a29337dac0709313a41
#
_cell.length_a   1.000
_cell.length_b   1.000
_cell.length_c   1.000
_cell.angle_alpha   90.00
_cell.angle_beta   90.00
_cell.angle_gamma   90.00
#
_symmetry.space_group_name_H-M   'P 1'
#
loop_
_entity.id
_entity.type
_entity.pdbx_description
1 polymer ?
#
loop_
_entity_poly.entity_id
_entity_poly.type
_entity_poly.pdbx_seq_one_letter_code
_entity_poly.pdbx_strand_id
1 'polypeptide(L)'
;MSVSLEYGVPTDKCGLQLRLGIEKGFFREEGVDLSLAVVFGGPEIAAAYDAGRLKIGELGTPPGLTALGKGARFKIVGSSVRRGAVQYFVARPEFDDWPSLVGQRLGVLTIGSCSYWFMREVVSHYGLDPDNDVEIVGLGARYPDVVDLVSQGELAGAIISEPNVSIGEAAGGFKVWLGLNRVDFVPPMQWSIAVANNDALQDEPELLGAVLRGCRRSYRHAADNRDEWAAFGARYFGVSREVMERSIAREIDDLHFDCQIDLPGLGAALALQRKLGGVTGDMHTEEITDLRFQT
;
A
#
# COMPACT_ATOMS: atom_id res chain seq x y z
N MET A 1 18.78 -26.62 2.74
CA MET A 1 17.78 -26.54 1.64
C MET A 1 16.90 -25.34 1.94
N SER A 2 16.66 -24.45 0.99
CA SER A 2 15.74 -23.31 1.18
C SER A 2 14.30 -23.76 0.97
N VAL A 3 13.37 -23.20 1.76
CA VAL A 3 11.94 -23.41 1.62
C VAL A 3 11.37 -22.41 0.62
N SER A 4 10.66 -22.87 -0.41
CA SER A 4 10.00 -21.96 -1.35
C SER A 4 8.73 -21.36 -0.73
N LEU A 5 8.58 -20.03 -0.85
CA LEU A 5 7.42 -19.30 -0.31
C LEU A 5 7.06 -18.11 -1.17
N GLU A 6 5.75 -17.88 -1.34
CA GLU A 6 5.22 -16.67 -1.96
C GLU A 6 4.84 -15.63 -0.89
N TYR A 7 5.32 -14.39 -1.09
CA TYR A 7 4.94 -13.22 -0.29
C TYR A 7 3.96 -12.37 -1.10
N GLY A 8 2.76 -12.19 -0.58
CA GLY A 8 1.71 -11.44 -1.27
C GLY A 8 1.95 -9.94 -1.25
N VAL A 9 1.70 -9.27 -2.37
CA VAL A 9 1.72 -7.79 -2.49
C VAL A 9 0.49 -7.30 -3.28
N PRO A 10 -0.11 -6.14 -2.91
CA PRO A 10 -1.38 -5.69 -3.48
C PRO A 10 -1.27 -5.05 -4.87
N THR A 11 -0.07 -4.73 -5.32
CA THR A 11 0.20 -4.22 -6.68
C THR A 11 1.59 -4.62 -7.15
N ASP A 12 1.87 -4.46 -8.43
CA ASP A 12 3.20 -4.66 -9.02
C ASP A 12 4.23 -3.61 -8.56
N LYS A 13 3.76 -2.45 -8.05
CA LYS A 13 4.61 -1.39 -7.50
C LYS A 13 5.01 -1.64 -6.05
N CYS A 14 4.23 -2.44 -5.32
CA CYS A 14 4.56 -2.84 -3.95
C CYS A 14 5.74 -3.81 -3.90
N GLY A 15 6.47 -3.79 -2.80
CA GLY A 15 7.57 -4.72 -2.57
C GLY A 15 8.82 -4.48 -3.42
N LEU A 16 9.05 -3.27 -3.96
CA LEU A 16 10.26 -2.98 -4.75
C LEU A 16 11.54 -3.24 -3.95
N GLN A 17 11.57 -2.84 -2.68
CA GLN A 17 12.69 -3.08 -1.77
C GLN A 17 12.87 -4.57 -1.48
N LEU A 18 11.76 -5.33 -1.38
CA LEU A 18 11.82 -6.80 -1.21
C LEU A 18 12.38 -7.49 -2.45
N ARG A 19 12.02 -7.01 -3.65
CA ARG A 19 12.60 -7.51 -4.92
C ARG A 19 14.11 -7.27 -4.97
N LEU A 20 14.57 -6.10 -4.54
CA LEU A 20 16.01 -5.82 -4.39
C LEU A 20 16.65 -6.79 -3.38
N GLY A 21 16.02 -7.03 -2.23
CA GLY A 21 16.50 -7.98 -1.23
C GLY A 21 16.54 -9.44 -1.73
N ILE A 22 15.59 -9.84 -2.59
CA ILE A 22 15.58 -11.14 -3.26
C ILE A 22 16.81 -11.25 -4.21
N GLU A 23 17.05 -10.22 -5.05
CA GLU A 23 18.21 -10.15 -5.94
C GLU A 23 19.53 -10.23 -5.16
N LYS A 24 19.59 -9.55 -3.99
CA LYS A 24 20.75 -9.58 -3.07
C LYS A 24 20.92 -10.90 -2.32
N GLY A 25 19.94 -11.78 -2.34
CA GLY A 25 19.98 -13.07 -1.65
C GLY A 25 19.63 -13.04 -0.17
N PHE A 26 19.10 -11.94 0.37
CA PHE A 26 18.83 -11.78 1.80
C PHE A 26 17.87 -12.85 2.35
N PHE A 27 16.88 -13.25 1.59
CA PHE A 27 15.94 -14.31 1.98
C PHE A 27 16.59 -15.70 1.91
N ARG A 28 17.46 -15.96 0.92
CA ARG A 28 18.18 -17.24 0.83
C ARG A 28 19.11 -17.45 2.00
N GLU A 29 19.74 -16.39 2.52
CA GLU A 29 20.57 -16.45 3.72
C GLU A 29 19.75 -16.80 4.97
N GLU A 30 18.45 -16.48 4.99
CA GLU A 30 17.49 -16.90 6.01
C GLU A 30 16.87 -18.30 5.72
N GLY A 31 17.34 -19.00 4.69
CA GLY A 31 16.82 -20.31 4.32
C GLY A 31 15.51 -20.29 3.53
N VAL A 32 15.12 -19.14 2.99
CA VAL A 32 13.85 -18.95 2.24
C VAL A 32 14.15 -18.60 0.78
N ASP A 33 13.56 -19.34 -0.15
CA ASP A 33 13.50 -18.97 -1.56
C ASP A 33 12.19 -18.23 -1.82
N LEU A 34 12.24 -16.89 -1.62
CA LEU A 34 11.07 -16.02 -1.66
C LEU A 34 10.77 -15.54 -3.08
N SER A 35 9.50 -15.58 -3.46
CA SER A 35 8.95 -14.90 -4.63
C SER A 35 7.82 -13.97 -4.23
N LEU A 36 7.51 -12.94 -5.06
CA LEU A 36 6.37 -12.06 -4.80
C LEU A 36 5.17 -12.46 -5.66
N ALA A 37 4.02 -12.68 -5.01
CA ALA A 37 2.73 -12.90 -5.64
C ALA A 37 1.93 -11.59 -5.69
N VAL A 38 1.66 -11.06 -6.88
CA VAL A 38 0.85 -9.85 -7.05
C VAL A 38 -0.63 -10.23 -7.11
N VAL A 39 -1.42 -9.70 -6.18
CA VAL A 39 -2.88 -9.82 -6.17
C VAL A 39 -3.46 -8.42 -6.13
N PHE A 40 -3.94 -7.93 -7.27
CA PHE A 40 -4.44 -6.55 -7.41
C PHE A 40 -5.66 -6.31 -6.52
N GLY A 41 -5.48 -5.40 -5.56
CA GLY A 41 -6.52 -4.94 -4.66
C GLY A 41 -6.38 -5.41 -3.22
N GLY A 42 -6.75 -4.51 -2.30
CA GLY A 42 -6.71 -4.80 -0.87
C GLY A 42 -7.69 -5.89 -0.43
N PRO A 43 -8.97 -5.85 -0.85
CA PRO A 43 -9.94 -6.90 -0.53
C PRO A 43 -9.56 -8.26 -1.11
N GLU A 44 -9.04 -8.30 -2.34
CA GLU A 44 -8.68 -9.51 -3.06
C GLU A 44 -7.49 -10.24 -2.39
N ILE A 45 -6.47 -9.46 -2.00
CA ILE A 45 -5.31 -10.03 -1.31
C ILE A 45 -5.66 -10.44 0.13
N ALA A 46 -6.51 -9.67 0.83
CA ALA A 46 -7.01 -10.06 2.15
C ALA A 46 -7.76 -11.41 2.10
N ALA A 47 -8.58 -11.62 1.06
CA ALA A 47 -9.25 -12.91 0.83
C ALA A 47 -8.26 -14.05 0.52
N ALA A 48 -7.11 -13.75 -0.10
CA ALA A 48 -6.08 -14.75 -0.33
C ALA A 48 -5.39 -15.21 0.98
N TYR A 49 -5.16 -14.28 1.91
CA TYR A 49 -4.66 -14.62 3.26
C TYR A 49 -5.70 -15.38 4.08
N ASP A 50 -6.94 -14.91 4.08
CA ASP A 50 -8.04 -15.56 4.80
C ASP A 50 -8.22 -17.02 4.37
N ALA A 51 -8.15 -17.28 3.07
CA ALA A 51 -8.26 -18.63 2.49
C ALA A 51 -7.00 -19.49 2.64
N GLY A 52 -5.90 -18.97 3.21
CA GLY A 52 -4.60 -19.67 3.32
C GLY A 52 -3.88 -19.90 1.99
N ARG A 53 -4.32 -19.28 0.89
CA ARG A 53 -3.60 -19.32 -0.40
C ARG A 53 -2.27 -18.61 -0.35
N LEU A 54 -2.21 -17.54 0.44
CA LEU A 54 -0.98 -16.83 0.80
C LEU A 54 -0.77 -16.96 2.31
N LYS A 55 0.40 -17.40 2.72
CA LYS A 55 0.73 -17.56 4.15
C LYS A 55 1.12 -16.24 4.81
N ILE A 56 1.81 -15.37 4.07
CA ILE A 56 2.36 -14.11 4.56
C ILE A 56 2.43 -13.10 3.41
N GLY A 57 2.39 -11.82 3.74
CA GLY A 57 2.57 -10.73 2.78
C GLY A 57 2.13 -9.40 3.36
N GLU A 58 1.99 -8.40 2.50
CA GLU A 58 1.57 -7.06 2.90
C GLU A 58 0.27 -6.63 2.22
N LEU A 59 -0.43 -5.72 2.88
CA LEU A 59 -1.56 -4.99 2.30
C LEU A 59 -1.74 -3.65 3.03
N GLY A 60 -2.57 -2.79 2.47
CA GLY A 60 -2.92 -1.55 3.14
C GLY A 60 -3.75 -1.78 4.40
N THR A 61 -3.55 -0.97 5.41
CA THR A 61 -4.25 -1.09 6.69
C THR A 61 -5.77 -0.99 6.57
N PRO A 62 -6.39 -0.03 5.83
CA PRO A 62 -7.84 0.04 5.69
C PRO A 62 -8.51 -1.26 5.21
N PRO A 63 -8.14 -1.87 4.08
CA PRO A 63 -8.74 -3.14 3.66
C PRO A 63 -8.44 -4.30 4.60
N GLY A 64 -7.25 -4.31 5.23
CA GLY A 64 -6.89 -5.31 6.25
C GLY A 64 -7.81 -5.26 7.46
N LEU A 65 -8.03 -4.06 8.00
CA LEU A 65 -8.95 -3.85 9.13
C LEU A 65 -10.41 -4.20 8.75
N THR A 66 -10.83 -3.85 7.54
CA THR A 66 -12.16 -4.23 7.03
C THR A 66 -12.33 -5.74 6.97
N ALA A 67 -11.33 -6.47 6.49
CA ALA A 67 -11.37 -7.93 6.44
C ALA A 67 -11.37 -8.56 7.84
N LEU A 68 -10.50 -8.08 8.74
CA LEU A 68 -10.45 -8.55 10.14
C LEU A 68 -11.76 -8.28 10.88
N GLY A 69 -12.39 -7.13 10.68
CA GLY A 69 -13.71 -6.80 11.22
C GLY A 69 -14.83 -7.72 10.72
N LYS A 70 -14.62 -8.41 9.60
CA LYS A 70 -15.51 -9.46 9.05
C LYS A 70 -15.10 -10.86 9.46
N GLY A 71 -14.09 -11.02 10.32
CA GLY A 71 -13.64 -12.30 10.84
C GLY A 71 -12.58 -13.02 10.01
N ALA A 72 -11.84 -12.31 9.17
CA ALA A 72 -10.75 -12.90 8.37
C ALA A 72 -9.67 -13.55 9.24
N ARG A 73 -9.13 -14.70 8.78
CA ARG A 73 -8.26 -15.61 9.52
C ARG A 73 -6.77 -15.30 9.33
N PHE A 74 -6.36 -14.07 9.63
CA PHE A 74 -4.96 -13.66 9.67
C PHE A 74 -4.71 -12.67 10.81
N LYS A 75 -3.45 -12.44 11.14
CA LYS A 75 -3.03 -11.41 12.10
C LYS A 75 -1.98 -10.49 11.49
N ILE A 76 -1.89 -9.30 12.05
CA ILE A 76 -0.86 -8.32 11.73
C ILE A 76 0.41 -8.72 12.46
N VAL A 77 1.50 -8.93 11.71
CA VAL A 77 2.81 -9.40 12.23
C VAL A 77 3.93 -8.38 12.04
N GLY A 78 3.66 -7.30 11.29
CA GLY A 78 4.67 -6.26 11.01
C GLY A 78 4.12 -5.13 10.15
N SER A 79 5.04 -4.29 9.68
CA SER A 79 4.78 -3.19 8.75
C SER A 79 6.00 -2.90 7.87
N SER A 80 5.79 -2.29 6.71
CA SER A 80 6.86 -1.67 5.92
C SER A 80 6.85 -0.14 6.04
N VAL A 81 5.67 0.44 6.27
CA VAL A 81 5.47 1.89 6.45
C VAL A 81 4.72 2.10 7.76
N ARG A 82 5.23 2.97 8.64
CA ARG A 82 4.62 3.19 9.95
C ARG A 82 3.64 4.34 10.01
N ARG A 83 3.94 5.45 9.35
CA ARG A 83 3.18 6.70 9.47
C ARG A 83 2.93 7.32 8.12
N GLY A 84 1.82 8.07 8.05
CA GLY A 84 1.45 8.81 6.87
C GLY A 84 0.83 7.95 5.76
N ALA A 85 -0.14 8.50 5.10
CA ALA A 85 -0.79 7.90 3.95
C ALA A 85 -0.02 8.31 2.68
N VAL A 86 0.97 7.51 2.27
CA VAL A 86 1.82 7.80 1.10
C VAL A 86 1.07 7.57 -0.21
N GLN A 87 -0.05 8.28 -0.36
CA GLN A 87 -0.84 8.35 -1.60
C GLN A 87 -1.14 9.81 -1.95
N TYR A 88 -1.43 10.05 -3.22
CA TYR A 88 -1.56 11.38 -3.79
C TYR A 88 -2.82 11.44 -4.64
N PHE A 89 -3.61 12.50 -4.47
CA PHE A 89 -4.67 12.81 -5.41
C PHE A 89 -4.06 13.61 -6.56
N VAL A 90 -4.25 13.10 -7.77
CA VAL A 90 -3.82 13.72 -9.01
C VAL A 90 -5.04 14.01 -9.89
N ALA A 91 -5.01 15.11 -10.61
CA ALA A 91 -6.05 15.48 -11.58
C ALA A 91 -5.43 15.97 -12.87
N ARG A 92 -6.17 15.83 -13.98
CA ARG A 92 -5.79 16.38 -15.29
C ARG A 92 -5.61 17.89 -15.22
N PRO A 93 -4.72 18.47 -16.06
CA PRO A 93 -4.36 19.89 -16.00
C PRO A 93 -5.51 20.88 -16.18
N GLU A 94 -6.59 20.50 -16.86
CA GLU A 94 -7.75 21.34 -17.10
C GLU A 94 -8.69 21.49 -15.90
N PHE A 95 -8.56 20.63 -14.89
CA PHE A 95 -9.30 20.78 -13.64
C PHE A 95 -8.49 21.63 -12.68
N ASP A 96 -9.11 22.67 -12.09
CA ASP A 96 -8.41 23.62 -11.22
C ASP A 96 -8.98 23.65 -9.80
N ASP A 97 -10.19 23.09 -9.58
CA ASP A 97 -10.86 23.05 -8.28
C ASP A 97 -11.73 21.81 -8.11
N TRP A 98 -12.18 21.56 -6.88
CA TRP A 98 -13.00 20.38 -6.56
C TRP A 98 -14.38 20.43 -7.21
N PRO A 99 -15.11 21.56 -7.28
CA PRO A 99 -16.39 21.62 -7.99
C PRO A 99 -16.32 21.22 -9.45
N SER A 100 -15.20 21.40 -10.12
CA SER A 100 -15.03 21.00 -11.54
C SER A 100 -15.01 19.48 -11.74
N LEU A 101 -14.84 18.72 -10.64
CA LEU A 101 -14.88 17.26 -10.66
C LEU A 101 -16.31 16.67 -10.59
N VAL A 102 -17.35 17.49 -10.43
CA VAL A 102 -18.74 17.00 -10.42
C VAL A 102 -19.07 16.31 -11.74
N GLY A 103 -19.64 15.10 -11.65
CA GLY A 103 -19.93 14.23 -12.78
C GLY A 103 -18.72 13.52 -13.40
N GLN A 104 -17.54 13.68 -12.82
CA GLN A 104 -16.30 13.10 -13.36
C GLN A 104 -16.00 11.72 -12.79
N ARG A 105 -15.17 10.96 -13.53
CA ARG A 105 -14.68 9.63 -13.16
C ARG A 105 -13.33 9.75 -12.46
N LEU A 106 -13.25 9.22 -11.24
CA LEU A 106 -12.05 9.25 -10.40
C LEU A 106 -11.53 7.83 -10.14
N GLY A 107 -10.29 7.56 -10.50
CA GLY A 107 -9.69 6.23 -10.45
C GLY A 107 -9.17 5.85 -9.06
N VAL A 108 -9.42 4.60 -8.66
CA VAL A 108 -8.84 3.96 -7.47
C VAL A 108 -8.37 2.56 -7.81
N LEU A 109 -7.51 1.95 -6.98
CA LEU A 109 -7.01 0.59 -7.22
C LEU A 109 -8.16 -0.42 -7.38
N THR A 110 -8.95 -0.63 -6.31
CA THR A 110 -10.21 -1.40 -6.33
C THR A 110 -11.18 -0.78 -5.34
N ILE A 111 -12.47 -1.09 -5.48
CA ILE A 111 -13.47 -0.71 -4.47
C ILE A 111 -13.13 -1.41 -3.14
N GLY A 112 -13.09 -0.64 -2.05
CA GLY A 112 -12.67 -1.12 -0.73
C GLY A 112 -11.15 -1.12 -0.48
N SER A 113 -10.32 -0.74 -1.47
CA SER A 113 -8.87 -0.52 -1.27
C SER A 113 -8.58 0.75 -0.47
N CYS A 114 -7.31 0.98 -0.10
CA CYS A 114 -6.89 2.23 0.54
C CYS A 114 -7.31 3.46 -0.29
N SER A 115 -6.97 3.47 -1.58
CA SER A 115 -7.31 4.60 -2.46
C SER A 115 -8.81 4.84 -2.57
N TYR A 116 -9.65 3.81 -2.45
CA TYR A 116 -11.10 3.96 -2.40
C TYR A 116 -11.58 4.69 -1.14
N TRP A 117 -11.13 4.23 0.03
CA TRP A 117 -11.54 4.85 1.28
C TRP A 117 -11.05 6.29 1.38
N PHE A 118 -9.82 6.54 0.94
CA PHE A 118 -9.28 7.90 0.93
C PHE A 118 -9.90 8.79 -0.16
N MET A 119 -10.28 8.25 -1.33
CA MET A 119 -11.02 9.02 -2.33
C MET A 119 -12.33 9.56 -1.74
N ARG A 120 -13.07 8.71 -1.03
CA ARG A 120 -14.31 9.13 -0.36
C ARG A 120 -14.06 10.23 0.68
N GLU A 121 -13.05 10.07 1.54
CA GLU A 121 -12.69 11.08 2.54
C GLU A 121 -12.27 12.40 1.91
N VAL A 122 -11.42 12.36 0.89
CA VAL A 122 -10.93 13.55 0.20
C VAL A 122 -12.08 14.33 -0.45
N VAL A 123 -12.89 13.67 -1.29
CA VAL A 123 -13.98 14.36 -2.00
C VAL A 123 -15.01 14.90 -1.01
N SER A 124 -15.33 14.16 0.06
CA SER A 124 -16.22 14.63 1.12
C SER A 124 -15.66 15.83 1.87
N HIS A 125 -14.35 15.82 2.19
CA HIS A 125 -13.70 16.94 2.88
C HIS A 125 -13.82 18.25 2.08
N TYR A 126 -13.71 18.15 0.75
CA TYR A 126 -13.82 19.30 -0.14
C TYR A 126 -15.24 19.59 -0.65
N GLY A 127 -16.25 19.02 0.01
CA GLY A 127 -17.66 19.39 -0.18
C GLY A 127 -18.40 18.65 -1.30
N LEU A 128 -17.83 17.58 -1.85
CA LEU A 128 -18.49 16.72 -2.82
C LEU A 128 -19.07 15.47 -2.15
N ASP A 129 -20.20 14.99 -2.63
CA ASP A 129 -20.78 13.70 -2.23
C ASP A 129 -20.10 12.57 -3.02
N PRO A 130 -19.35 11.65 -2.36
CA PRO A 130 -18.65 10.56 -3.05
C PRO A 130 -19.59 9.53 -3.69
N ASP A 131 -20.87 9.55 -3.38
CA ASP A 131 -21.88 8.61 -3.92
C ASP A 131 -22.74 9.24 -5.04
N ASN A 132 -22.80 10.59 -5.12
CA ASN A 132 -23.68 11.28 -6.06
C ASN A 132 -22.96 12.27 -6.98
N ASP A 133 -21.87 12.91 -6.53
CA ASP A 133 -21.21 13.96 -7.30
C ASP A 133 -20.08 13.46 -8.19
N VAL A 134 -19.52 12.28 -7.91
CA VAL A 134 -18.40 11.70 -8.68
C VAL A 134 -18.61 10.21 -8.92
N GLU A 135 -18.04 9.68 -10.02
CA GLU A 135 -17.99 8.23 -10.24
C GLU A 135 -16.62 7.68 -9.78
N ILE A 136 -16.58 7.00 -8.63
CA ILE A 136 -15.36 6.34 -8.17
C ILE A 136 -15.20 4.99 -8.88
N VAL A 137 -14.15 4.86 -9.71
CA VAL A 137 -13.91 3.71 -10.58
C VAL A 137 -12.79 2.83 -10.05
N GLY A 138 -13.10 1.59 -9.69
CA GLY A 138 -12.10 0.58 -9.34
C GLY A 138 -11.42 0.03 -10.60
N LEU A 139 -10.11 0.19 -10.72
CA LEU A 139 -9.34 -0.17 -11.92
C LEU A 139 -8.95 -1.66 -11.95
N GLY A 140 -8.73 -2.29 -10.79
CA GLY A 140 -8.34 -3.69 -10.69
C GLY A 140 -7.08 -3.99 -11.51
N ALA A 141 -7.16 -4.95 -12.42
CA ALA A 141 -6.05 -5.34 -13.30
C ALA A 141 -5.58 -4.22 -14.27
N ARG A 142 -6.40 -3.17 -14.48
CA ARG A 142 -6.03 -1.98 -15.28
C ARG A 142 -5.26 -0.93 -14.47
N TYR A 143 -5.05 -1.14 -13.16
CA TYR A 143 -4.34 -0.16 -12.33
C TYR A 143 -2.90 0.15 -12.80
N PRO A 144 -2.14 -0.77 -13.40
CA PRO A 144 -0.85 -0.44 -14.01
C PRO A 144 -0.91 0.68 -15.04
N ASP A 145 -2.05 0.84 -15.73
CA ASP A 145 -2.27 1.83 -16.79
C ASP A 145 -2.81 3.18 -16.26
N VAL A 146 -2.90 3.37 -14.93
CA VAL A 146 -3.57 4.52 -14.31
C VAL A 146 -3.03 5.88 -14.79
N VAL A 147 -1.72 5.98 -15.03
CA VAL A 147 -1.09 7.20 -15.56
C VAL A 147 -1.64 7.53 -16.95
N ASP A 148 -1.73 6.55 -17.82
CA ASP A 148 -2.26 6.70 -19.18
C ASP A 148 -3.76 7.01 -19.15
N LEU A 149 -4.53 6.32 -18.28
CA LEU A 149 -5.97 6.55 -18.13
C LEU A 149 -6.32 7.98 -17.73
N VAL A 150 -5.51 8.59 -16.84
CA VAL A 150 -5.67 10.00 -16.50
C VAL A 150 -5.19 10.89 -17.65
N SER A 151 -4.00 10.65 -18.18
CA SER A 151 -3.40 11.50 -19.23
C SER A 151 -4.23 11.53 -20.53
N GLN A 152 -4.87 10.42 -20.88
CA GLN A 152 -5.70 10.30 -22.09
C GLN A 152 -7.15 10.73 -21.89
N GLY A 153 -7.54 11.08 -20.66
CA GLY A 153 -8.87 11.62 -20.34
C GLY A 153 -9.95 10.57 -20.11
N GLU A 154 -9.61 9.31 -19.91
CA GLU A 154 -10.57 8.31 -19.46
C GLU A 154 -10.97 8.54 -17.99
N LEU A 155 -10.05 9.09 -17.18
CA LEU A 155 -10.26 9.53 -15.82
C LEU A 155 -9.94 11.03 -15.68
N ALA A 156 -10.73 11.76 -14.91
CA ALA A 156 -10.44 13.15 -14.56
C ALA A 156 -9.30 13.25 -13.54
N GLY A 157 -9.18 12.26 -12.67
CA GLY A 157 -8.15 12.17 -11.65
C GLY A 157 -8.10 10.79 -11.03
N ALA A 158 -7.16 10.59 -10.10
CA ALA A 158 -7.01 9.32 -9.39
C ALA A 158 -6.30 9.53 -8.03
N ILE A 159 -6.48 8.59 -7.11
CA ILE A 159 -5.56 8.43 -5.98
C ILE A 159 -4.55 7.34 -6.32
N ILE A 160 -3.30 7.73 -6.41
CA ILE A 160 -2.18 6.88 -6.81
C ILE A 160 -1.00 6.99 -5.84
N SER A 161 -0.08 6.06 -5.92
CA SER A 161 1.16 6.03 -5.15
C SER A 161 2.37 6.21 -6.07
N GLU A 162 3.53 6.47 -5.49
CA GLU A 162 4.79 6.40 -6.21
C GLU A 162 5.08 4.96 -6.73
N PRO A 163 5.78 4.79 -7.85
CA PRO A 163 6.38 5.83 -8.72
C PRO A 163 5.41 6.42 -9.76
N ASN A 164 4.12 6.02 -9.79
CA ASN A 164 3.16 6.49 -10.78
C ASN A 164 3.00 8.03 -10.76
N VAL A 165 3.10 8.66 -9.58
CA VAL A 165 3.06 10.13 -9.46
C VAL A 165 4.22 10.76 -10.22
N SER A 166 5.45 10.35 -9.91
CA SER A 166 6.66 10.88 -10.58
C SER A 166 6.73 10.57 -12.07
N ILE A 167 6.19 9.41 -12.49
CA ILE A 167 6.07 9.03 -13.91
C ILE A 167 5.12 9.99 -14.63
N GLY A 168 3.92 10.20 -14.11
CA GLY A 168 2.92 11.05 -14.75
C GLY A 168 3.28 12.53 -14.74
N GLU A 169 3.90 13.04 -13.66
CA GLU A 169 4.44 14.40 -13.64
C GLU A 169 5.53 14.62 -14.70
N ALA A 170 6.43 13.64 -14.85
CA ALA A 170 7.49 13.72 -15.88
C ALA A 170 6.91 13.71 -17.30
N ALA A 171 5.78 13.05 -17.50
CA ALA A 171 5.06 13.05 -18.79
C ALA A 171 4.13 14.27 -18.98
N GLY A 172 3.92 15.10 -17.94
CA GLY A 172 2.98 16.24 -17.98
C GLY A 172 1.50 15.84 -18.06
N GLY A 173 1.17 14.60 -17.70
CA GLY A 173 -0.18 14.03 -17.84
C GLY A 173 -1.19 14.51 -16.79
N PHE A 174 -0.72 15.01 -15.65
CA PHE A 174 -1.57 15.49 -14.55
C PHE A 174 -0.83 16.43 -13.60
N LYS A 175 -1.59 17.07 -12.71
CA LYS A 175 -1.08 17.84 -11.56
C LYS A 175 -1.34 17.06 -10.28
N VAL A 176 -0.41 17.10 -9.32
CA VAL A 176 -0.65 16.64 -7.95
C VAL A 176 -1.37 17.75 -7.20
N TRP A 177 -2.59 17.48 -6.72
CA TRP A 177 -3.37 18.45 -5.95
C TRP A 177 -3.03 18.35 -4.46
N LEU A 178 -2.88 17.13 -3.94
CA LEU A 178 -2.51 16.92 -2.54
C LEU A 178 -1.80 15.56 -2.33
N GLY A 179 -0.99 15.50 -1.27
CA GLY A 179 -0.51 14.26 -0.70
C GLY A 179 -1.28 13.97 0.60
N LEU A 180 -1.81 12.76 0.73
CA LEU A 180 -2.59 12.37 1.91
C LEU A 180 -1.78 12.38 3.22
N ASN A 181 -0.46 12.28 3.10
CA ASN A 181 0.50 12.40 4.19
C ASN A 181 0.78 13.86 4.62
N ARG A 182 0.18 14.84 3.95
CA ARG A 182 0.39 16.30 4.18
C ARG A 182 -0.91 17.04 4.52
N VAL A 183 -2.03 16.34 4.64
CA VAL A 183 -3.32 16.93 5.01
C VAL A 183 -3.61 16.66 6.48
N ASP A 184 -4.38 17.54 7.13
CA ASP A 184 -4.70 17.49 8.55
C ASP A 184 -5.91 16.59 8.89
N PHE A 185 -6.76 16.30 7.90
CA PHE A 185 -7.94 15.46 8.07
C PHE A 185 -7.64 13.95 7.96
N VAL A 186 -6.43 13.56 7.52
CA VAL A 186 -5.92 12.19 7.59
C VAL A 186 -4.89 12.10 8.73
N PRO A 187 -5.18 11.41 9.82
CA PRO A 187 -4.26 11.35 10.94
C PRO A 187 -2.98 10.55 10.60
N PRO A 188 -1.86 10.83 11.26
CA PRO A 188 -0.72 9.92 11.25
C PRO A 188 -1.18 8.53 11.69
N MET A 189 -0.97 7.51 10.84
CA MET A 189 -1.51 6.18 11.08
C MET A 189 -0.60 5.09 10.53
N GLN A 190 -0.78 3.87 11.01
CA GLN A 190 -0.18 2.70 10.40
C GLN A 190 -0.72 2.55 8.97
N TRP A 191 0.11 2.83 7.96
CA TRP A 191 -0.33 2.87 6.56
C TRP A 191 -0.44 1.48 5.91
N SER A 192 0.58 0.66 6.08
CA SER A 192 0.61 -0.71 5.57
C SER A 192 0.92 -1.69 6.67
N ILE A 193 0.41 -2.89 6.53
CA ILE A 193 0.59 -4.01 7.46
C ILE A 193 1.18 -5.21 6.74
N ALA A 194 2.11 -5.88 7.40
CA ALA A 194 2.47 -7.25 7.06
C ALA A 194 1.57 -8.18 7.86
N VAL A 195 0.98 -9.16 7.19
CA VAL A 195 0.03 -10.10 7.79
C VAL A 195 0.47 -11.54 7.54
N ALA A 196 0.09 -12.42 8.46
CA ALA A 196 0.25 -13.85 8.28
C ALA A 196 -1.06 -14.59 8.60
N ASN A 197 -1.36 -15.60 7.79
CA ASN A 197 -2.51 -16.46 8.00
C ASN A 197 -2.40 -17.23 9.33
N ASN A 198 -3.53 -17.45 10.02
CA ASN A 198 -3.55 -18.06 11.36
C ASN A 198 -2.97 -19.48 11.39
N ASP A 199 -3.22 -20.29 10.36
CA ASP A 199 -2.69 -21.65 10.29
C ASP A 199 -1.15 -21.59 10.15
N ALA A 200 -0.62 -20.71 9.29
CA ALA A 200 0.83 -20.52 9.16
C ALA A 200 1.47 -19.97 10.45
N LEU A 201 0.78 -19.09 11.20
CA LEU A 201 1.26 -18.59 12.50
C LEU A 201 1.38 -19.69 13.56
N GLN A 202 0.55 -20.71 13.48
CA GLN A 202 0.59 -21.86 14.37
C GLN A 202 1.62 -22.91 13.92
N ASP A 203 1.64 -23.24 12.63
CA ASP A 203 2.38 -24.40 12.12
C ASP A 203 3.81 -24.07 11.70
N GLU A 204 4.08 -22.83 11.25
CA GLU A 204 5.35 -22.44 10.63
C GLU A 204 5.92 -21.10 11.19
N PRO A 205 5.89 -20.82 12.50
CA PRO A 205 6.29 -19.53 13.05
C PRO A 205 7.76 -19.17 12.76
N GLU A 206 8.66 -20.16 12.73
CA GLU A 206 10.08 -19.95 12.42
C GLU A 206 10.30 -19.51 10.96
N LEU A 207 9.54 -20.09 10.02
CA LEU A 207 9.57 -19.70 8.61
C LEU A 207 9.08 -18.26 8.44
N LEU A 208 7.96 -17.90 9.09
CA LEU A 208 7.45 -16.52 9.06
C LEU A 208 8.45 -15.52 9.65
N GLY A 209 9.11 -15.90 10.75
CA GLY A 209 10.18 -15.11 11.37
C GLY A 209 11.36 -14.88 10.42
N ALA A 210 11.80 -15.92 9.70
CA ALA A 210 12.85 -15.84 8.69
C ALA A 210 12.48 -14.87 7.56
N VAL A 211 11.25 -14.94 7.04
CA VAL A 211 10.73 -14.02 6.04
C VAL A 211 10.77 -12.58 6.53
N LEU A 212 10.27 -12.31 7.74
CA LEU A 212 10.24 -10.95 8.30
C LEU A 212 11.64 -10.40 8.59
N ARG A 213 12.63 -11.23 8.94
CA ARG A 213 14.03 -10.80 9.03
C ARG A 213 14.58 -10.41 7.65
N GLY A 214 14.29 -11.19 6.62
CA GLY A 214 14.63 -10.86 5.24
C GLY A 214 13.98 -9.56 4.77
N CYS A 215 12.70 -9.33 5.10
CA CYS A 215 12.00 -8.06 4.82
C CYS A 215 12.70 -6.87 5.49
N ARG A 216 12.97 -6.94 6.80
CA ARG A 216 13.66 -5.86 7.54
C ARG A 216 15.02 -5.54 6.92
N ARG A 217 15.79 -6.58 6.58
CA ARG A 217 17.10 -6.40 5.94
C ARG A 217 16.97 -5.73 4.58
N SER A 218 15.98 -6.13 3.78
CA SER A 218 15.70 -5.54 2.46
C SER A 218 15.34 -4.06 2.55
N TYR A 219 14.45 -3.70 3.49
CA TYR A 219 14.06 -2.31 3.70
C TYR A 219 15.21 -1.45 4.21
N ARG A 220 15.99 -1.92 5.20
CA ARG A 220 17.18 -1.20 5.69
C ARG A 220 18.21 -1.02 4.59
N HIS A 221 18.49 -2.06 3.82
CA HIS A 221 19.43 -1.99 2.71
C HIS A 221 19.00 -0.91 1.69
N ALA A 222 17.73 -0.87 1.30
CA ALA A 222 17.20 0.15 0.39
C ALA A 222 17.33 1.57 0.98
N ALA A 223 17.03 1.74 2.27
CA ALA A 223 17.16 3.03 2.95
C ALA A 223 18.60 3.53 3.00
N ASP A 224 19.55 2.64 3.28
CA ASP A 224 20.98 2.94 3.39
C ASP A 224 21.67 3.08 2.02
N ASN A 225 21.11 2.49 0.97
CA ASN A 225 21.67 2.46 -0.39
C ASN A 225 20.69 3.02 -1.42
N ARG A 226 20.26 4.28 -1.24
CA ARG A 226 19.23 4.93 -2.06
C ARG A 226 19.56 4.98 -3.56
N ASP A 227 20.83 5.15 -3.89
CA ASP A 227 21.32 5.12 -5.28
C ASP A 227 21.11 3.75 -5.94
N GLU A 228 21.36 2.67 -5.22
CA GLU A 228 21.13 1.32 -5.70
C GLU A 228 19.62 1.05 -5.83
N TRP A 229 18.82 1.47 -4.84
CA TRP A 229 17.38 1.36 -4.88
C TRP A 229 16.78 2.12 -6.07
N ALA A 230 17.21 3.37 -6.32
CA ALA A 230 16.78 4.15 -7.47
C ALA A 230 17.16 3.49 -8.80
N ALA A 231 18.41 3.00 -8.94
CA ALA A 231 18.87 2.31 -10.13
C ALA A 231 18.13 0.98 -10.36
N PHE A 232 17.84 0.23 -9.29
CA PHE A 232 17.03 -0.99 -9.37
C PHE A 232 15.60 -0.68 -9.82
N GLY A 233 14.94 0.31 -9.22
CA GLY A 233 13.59 0.71 -9.57
C GLY A 233 13.47 1.23 -11.00
N ALA A 234 14.43 2.04 -11.45
CA ALA A 234 14.49 2.53 -12.82
C ALA A 234 14.52 1.37 -13.84
N ARG A 235 15.38 0.37 -13.59
CA ARG A 235 15.46 -0.82 -14.41
C ARG A 235 14.19 -1.67 -14.35
N TYR A 236 13.62 -1.83 -13.16
CA TYR A 236 12.43 -2.67 -12.95
C TYR A 236 11.18 -2.09 -13.61
N PHE A 237 10.96 -0.76 -13.50
CA PHE A 237 9.79 -0.08 -14.07
C PHE A 237 10.02 0.44 -15.50
N GLY A 238 11.23 0.36 -16.04
CA GLY A 238 11.54 0.90 -17.37
C GLY A 238 11.49 2.42 -17.45
N VAL A 239 11.83 3.13 -16.37
CA VAL A 239 11.79 4.60 -16.27
C VAL A 239 13.19 5.17 -16.08
N SER A 240 13.35 6.50 -16.20
CA SER A 240 14.65 7.13 -15.93
C SER A 240 15.01 7.06 -14.44
N ARG A 241 16.30 7.09 -14.14
CA ARG A 241 16.80 7.14 -12.76
C ARG A 241 16.29 8.37 -12.02
N GLU A 242 16.19 9.51 -12.69
CA GLU A 242 15.69 10.78 -12.13
C GLU A 242 14.23 10.66 -11.65
N VAL A 243 13.39 9.92 -12.38
CA VAL A 243 12.00 9.61 -11.96
C VAL A 243 12.01 8.82 -10.65
N MET A 244 12.86 7.81 -10.52
CA MET A 244 12.96 7.02 -9.30
C MET A 244 13.56 7.80 -8.13
N GLU A 245 14.56 8.63 -8.37
CA GLU A 245 15.15 9.50 -7.34
C GLU A 245 14.10 10.49 -6.80
N ARG A 246 13.28 11.08 -7.68
CA ARG A 246 12.15 11.94 -7.30
C ARG A 246 11.11 11.18 -6.50
N SER A 247 10.74 9.98 -6.93
CA SER A 247 9.81 9.08 -6.25
C SER A 247 10.27 8.78 -4.82
N ILE A 248 11.52 8.37 -4.65
CA ILE A 248 12.11 8.08 -3.34
C ILE A 248 12.15 9.34 -2.47
N ALA A 249 12.61 10.46 -3.01
CA ALA A 249 12.70 11.72 -2.27
C ALA A 249 11.35 12.22 -1.77
N ARG A 250 10.25 11.96 -2.52
CA ARG A 250 8.89 12.36 -2.12
C ARG A 250 8.37 11.64 -0.88
N GLU A 251 8.76 10.39 -0.68
CA GLU A 251 8.18 9.52 0.35
C GLU A 251 9.15 9.17 1.49
N ILE A 252 10.45 9.38 1.33
CA ILE A 252 11.47 8.84 2.22
C ILE A 252 11.29 9.21 3.70
N ASP A 253 10.82 10.42 3.98
CA ASP A 253 10.62 10.89 5.34
C ASP A 253 9.37 10.29 6.02
N ASP A 254 8.47 9.70 5.23
CA ASP A 254 7.25 9.03 5.69
C ASP A 254 7.41 7.51 5.78
N LEU A 255 8.55 6.96 5.31
CA LEU A 255 8.82 5.53 5.32
C LEU A 255 9.66 5.13 6.55
N HIS A 256 9.20 4.10 7.25
CA HIS A 256 9.88 3.52 8.40
C HIS A 256 10.25 2.07 8.11
N PHE A 257 11.55 1.80 8.01
CA PHE A 257 12.10 0.55 7.49
C PHE A 257 12.42 -0.49 8.56
N ASP A 258 11.87 -0.34 9.77
CA ASP A 258 12.08 -1.26 10.89
C ASP A 258 11.10 -2.43 10.94
N CYS A 259 10.08 -2.43 10.09
CA CYS A 259 8.99 -3.41 10.05
C CYS A 259 8.18 -3.53 11.36
N GLN A 260 8.31 -2.57 12.27
CA GLN A 260 7.63 -2.59 13.56
C GLN A 260 6.17 -2.15 13.42
N ILE A 261 5.27 -2.78 14.18
CA ILE A 261 3.88 -2.34 14.29
C ILE A 261 3.84 -1.06 15.14
N ASP A 262 3.23 0.00 14.60
CA ASP A 262 2.90 1.21 15.35
C ASP A 262 1.50 1.06 15.95
N LEU A 263 1.39 0.53 17.18
CA LEU A 263 0.09 0.30 17.82
C LEU A 263 -0.76 1.57 17.95
N PRO A 264 -0.21 2.75 18.34
CA PRO A 264 -0.97 4.00 18.30
C PRO A 264 -1.46 4.36 16.90
N GLY A 265 -0.60 4.23 15.88
CA GLY A 265 -0.95 4.47 14.49
C GLY A 265 -1.97 3.47 13.94
N LEU A 266 -1.93 2.22 14.38
CA LEU A 266 -2.94 1.20 14.05
C LEU A 266 -4.29 1.55 14.70
N GLY A 267 -4.29 2.04 15.95
CA GLY A 267 -5.48 2.55 16.62
C GLY A 267 -6.11 3.74 15.89
N ALA A 268 -5.28 4.68 15.41
CA ALA A 268 -5.74 5.81 14.59
C ALA A 268 -6.35 5.34 13.26
N ALA A 269 -5.73 4.36 12.59
CA ALA A 269 -6.27 3.75 11.37
C ALA A 269 -7.61 3.06 11.62
N LEU A 270 -7.76 2.35 12.74
CA LEU A 270 -9.01 1.68 13.13
C LEU A 270 -10.12 2.71 13.40
N ALA A 271 -9.81 3.80 14.10
CA ALA A 271 -10.77 4.88 14.35
C ALA A 271 -11.24 5.55 13.03
N LEU A 272 -10.31 5.83 12.12
CA LEU A 272 -10.64 6.36 10.80
C LEU A 272 -11.51 5.37 10.01
N GLN A 273 -11.16 4.08 10.01
CA GLN A 273 -11.90 3.06 9.26
C GLN A 273 -13.33 2.85 9.82
N ARG A 274 -13.54 3.01 11.12
CA ARG A 274 -14.88 3.06 11.72
C ARG A 274 -15.67 4.28 11.26
N LYS A 275 -15.06 5.48 11.26
CA LYS A 275 -15.67 6.71 10.74
C LYS A 275 -16.13 6.54 9.29
N LEU A 276 -15.33 5.89 8.45
CA LEU A 276 -15.61 5.65 7.04
C LEU A 276 -16.58 4.48 6.78
N GLY A 277 -17.01 3.76 7.82
CA GLY A 277 -17.94 2.62 7.70
C GLY A 277 -17.31 1.31 7.23
N GLY A 278 -15.99 1.24 7.13
CA GLY A 278 -15.26 0.03 6.72
C GLY A 278 -15.14 -1.02 7.83
N VAL A 279 -15.27 -0.63 9.09
CA VAL A 279 -15.26 -1.52 10.26
C VAL A 279 -16.48 -1.24 11.12
N THR A 280 -17.25 -2.27 11.39
CA THR A 280 -18.38 -2.27 12.33
C THR A 280 -18.05 -3.20 13.51
N GLY A 281 -18.51 -2.85 14.71
CA GLY A 281 -18.26 -3.66 15.90
C GLY A 281 -17.03 -3.23 16.71
N ASP A 282 -16.81 -3.99 17.79
CA ASP A 282 -15.77 -3.72 18.79
C ASP A 282 -14.56 -4.62 18.54
N MET A 283 -13.57 -4.08 17.82
CA MET A 283 -12.31 -4.76 17.51
C MET A 283 -11.16 -3.98 18.15
N HIS A 284 -10.27 -4.67 18.84
CA HIS A 284 -9.12 -4.08 19.50
C HIS A 284 -7.81 -4.46 18.81
N THR A 285 -6.84 -3.56 18.84
CA THR A 285 -5.54 -3.75 18.16
C THR A 285 -4.78 -4.96 18.67
N GLU A 286 -4.90 -5.28 19.96
CA GLU A 286 -4.26 -6.40 20.62
C GLU A 286 -4.78 -7.76 20.12
N GLU A 287 -6.06 -7.82 19.72
CA GLU A 287 -6.70 -9.04 19.23
C GLU A 287 -6.27 -9.41 17.81
N ILE A 288 -5.93 -8.40 17.01
CA ILE A 288 -5.61 -8.54 15.58
C ILE A 288 -4.10 -8.55 15.29
N THR A 289 -3.26 -8.37 16.30
CA THR A 289 -1.79 -8.35 16.17
C THR A 289 -1.15 -9.60 16.76
N ASP A 290 0.03 -9.96 16.24
CA ASP A 290 0.92 -10.92 16.84
C ASP A 290 2.31 -10.29 17.00
N LEU A 291 2.63 -9.88 18.22
CA LEU A 291 3.84 -9.12 18.53
C LEU A 291 5.10 -10.00 18.68
N ARG A 292 5.01 -11.32 18.56
CA ARG A 292 6.17 -12.24 18.67
C ARG A 292 7.27 -11.93 17.66
N PHE A 293 6.92 -11.26 16.56
CA PHE A 293 7.84 -10.95 15.46
C PHE A 293 8.44 -9.52 15.52
N GLN A 294 8.23 -8.78 16.61
CA GLN A 294 8.65 -7.38 16.78
C GLN A 294 10.07 -7.23 17.38
N THR A 295 11.00 -8.08 17.08
CA THR A 295 12.38 -8.04 17.60
C THR A 295 13.39 -7.45 16.63
#